data_08ca155d0bb6dd9c466a003f5ae6491b
#
_entry.id   08ca155d0bb6dd9c466a003f5ae6491b
#
_cell.length_a   1.000
_cell.length_b   1.000
_cell.length_c   1.000
_cell.angle_alpha   90.00
_cell.angle_beta   90.00
_cell.angle_gamma   90.00
#
_symmetry.space_group_name_H-M   'P 1'
#
loop_
_entity.id
_entity.type
_entity.pdbx_description
1 polymer ?
#
loop_
_entity_poly.entity_id
_entity_poly.type
_entity_poly.pdbx_seq_one_letter_code
_entity_poly.pdbx_strand_id
1 'polypeptide(L)'
;MVQITKNIIVNGFANKPMGTDIFFKNDGLQKPVCIYAHGFNGFKDWANFDIIAERFATAGFVFIKFNFSHNGTTPEQPETFSDLEAFGNNNYTIQLEDLGHIIDWVCSSDNPYQFIIDTENISLIGHSMGGGISIIKTAEDSRIKNLVTWASISECKTPWGNWPDEKMNEWRRTGVEYYINGRTNQHMPLHYQLYQDYRLHEERLNIRHAISSIQVPVLICHSNLDAAVPVINAYHLAKWQPAAKMFVVESDHVFGRIHPWTWDYLPKAMEDVLMQTIKFLS
;
A
#
# COMPACT_ATOMS: atom_id res chain seq x y z
N MET A 1 26.63 0.16 5.80
CA MET A 1 26.01 1.17 4.91
C MET A 1 24.77 0.54 4.32
N VAL A 2 23.68 1.29 4.14
CA VAL A 2 22.47 0.81 3.45
C VAL A 2 22.78 0.73 1.95
N GLN A 3 22.41 -0.39 1.33
CA GLN A 3 22.40 -0.58 -0.12
C GLN A 3 21.00 -0.33 -0.66
N ILE A 4 20.94 0.31 -1.81
CA ILE A 4 19.70 0.72 -2.47
C ILE A 4 19.78 0.32 -3.93
N THR A 5 18.79 -0.41 -4.41
CA THR A 5 18.59 -0.64 -5.85
C THR A 5 17.18 -0.17 -6.20
N LYS A 6 17.09 0.72 -7.17
CA LYS A 6 15.84 1.33 -7.61
C LYS A 6 15.40 0.85 -8.99
N ASN A 7 14.10 0.92 -9.23
CA ASN A 7 13.45 0.67 -10.52
C ASN A 7 13.75 -0.72 -11.09
N ILE A 8 13.86 -1.73 -10.21
CA ILE A 8 13.82 -3.14 -10.61
C ILE A 8 12.45 -3.39 -11.24
N ILE A 9 12.43 -4.06 -12.39
CA ILE A 9 11.17 -4.41 -13.03
C ILE A 9 10.68 -5.76 -12.51
N VAL A 10 9.52 -5.75 -11.88
CA VAL A 10 8.75 -6.95 -11.57
C VAL A 10 7.47 -6.91 -12.40
N ASN A 11 7.15 -7.99 -13.09
CA ASN A 11 5.93 -8.05 -13.89
C ASN A 11 4.71 -8.25 -12.99
N GLY A 12 3.74 -7.35 -13.10
CA GLY A 12 2.46 -7.40 -12.42
C GLY A 12 1.35 -7.99 -13.29
N PHE A 13 0.13 -7.59 -12.98
CA PHE A 13 -1.07 -8.03 -13.72
C PHE A 13 -0.90 -7.83 -15.24
N ALA A 14 -1.29 -8.84 -16.00
CA ALA A 14 -1.17 -8.89 -17.46
C ALA A 14 0.27 -8.58 -17.97
N ASN A 15 1.30 -8.94 -17.22
CA ASN A 15 2.71 -8.65 -17.50
C ASN A 15 3.05 -7.15 -17.56
N LYS A 16 2.20 -6.27 -17.02
CA LYS A 16 2.52 -4.84 -16.97
C LYS A 16 3.63 -4.59 -15.93
N PRO A 17 4.69 -3.81 -16.28
CA PRO A 17 5.85 -3.65 -15.41
C PRO A 17 5.53 -2.83 -14.17
N MET A 18 6.02 -3.28 -13.02
CA MET A 18 6.00 -2.58 -11.74
C MET A 18 7.41 -2.14 -11.38
N GLY A 19 7.66 -0.82 -11.29
CA GLY A 19 8.91 -0.28 -10.78
C GLY A 19 9.03 -0.56 -9.28
N THR A 20 10.05 -1.32 -8.90
CA THR A 20 10.27 -1.80 -7.53
C THR A 20 11.63 -1.37 -7.01
N ASP A 21 11.69 -0.90 -5.76
CA ASP A 21 12.93 -0.53 -5.09
C ASP A 21 13.17 -1.45 -3.90
N ILE A 22 14.44 -1.77 -3.65
CA ILE A 22 14.89 -2.57 -2.51
C ILE A 22 15.96 -1.83 -1.72
N PHE A 23 15.81 -1.81 -0.39
CA PHE A 23 16.71 -1.19 0.58
C PHE A 23 17.11 -2.21 1.63
N PHE A 24 18.41 -2.34 1.92
CA PHE A 24 18.91 -3.29 2.91
C PHE A 24 20.32 -2.96 3.40
N LYS A 25 20.71 -3.49 4.54
CA LYS A 25 22.12 -3.55 4.97
C LYS A 25 22.72 -4.86 4.49
N ASN A 26 23.80 -4.78 3.71
CA ASN A 26 24.57 -5.96 3.33
C ASN A 26 25.66 -6.22 4.39
N ASP A 27 25.35 -7.11 5.31
CA ASP A 27 26.25 -7.59 6.36
C ASP A 27 26.41 -9.14 6.34
N GLY A 28 25.93 -9.76 5.24
CA GLY A 28 26.03 -11.21 5.02
C GLY A 28 24.93 -12.02 5.75
N LEU A 29 23.96 -11.37 6.40
CA LEU A 29 22.88 -12.04 7.11
C LEU A 29 21.56 -11.87 6.34
N GLN A 30 20.76 -12.94 6.30
CA GLN A 30 19.38 -12.85 5.86
C GLN A 30 18.55 -12.01 6.85
N LYS A 31 17.59 -11.27 6.33
CA LYS A 31 16.78 -10.30 7.07
C LYS A 31 15.31 -10.47 6.78
N PRO A 32 14.44 -10.21 7.78
CA PRO A 32 13.00 -10.13 7.56
C PRO A 32 12.66 -9.06 6.52
N VAL A 33 11.62 -9.32 5.75
CA VAL A 33 11.19 -8.47 4.63
C VAL A 33 9.97 -7.65 5.02
N CYS A 34 9.99 -6.36 4.69
CA CYS A 34 8.83 -5.48 4.75
C CYS A 34 8.46 -5.05 3.32
N ILE A 35 7.26 -5.39 2.86
CA ILE A 35 6.73 -4.96 1.57
C ILE A 35 5.71 -3.85 1.82
N TYR A 36 5.91 -2.70 1.18
CA TYR A 36 5.04 -1.54 1.31
C TYR A 36 4.10 -1.38 0.11
N ALA A 37 2.80 -1.34 0.39
CA ALA A 37 1.72 -1.10 -0.57
C ALA A 37 1.15 0.32 -0.40
N HIS A 38 1.30 1.18 -1.42
CA HIS A 38 0.79 2.55 -1.39
C HIS A 38 -0.73 2.62 -1.58
N GLY A 39 -1.33 3.77 -1.27
CA GLY A 39 -2.75 4.02 -1.40
C GLY A 39 -3.19 4.48 -2.79
N PHE A 40 -4.49 4.79 -2.89
CA PHE A 40 -5.09 5.40 -4.09
C PHE A 40 -4.39 6.71 -4.44
N ASN A 41 -4.14 6.95 -5.73
CA ASN A 41 -3.43 8.14 -6.21
C ASN A 41 -2.03 8.32 -5.58
N GLY A 42 -1.44 7.21 -5.15
CA GLY A 42 -0.10 7.14 -4.60
C GLY A 42 0.92 6.51 -5.55
N PHE A 43 2.17 6.60 -5.18
CA PHE A 43 3.30 5.92 -5.82
C PHE A 43 4.41 5.69 -4.79
N LYS A 44 5.35 4.78 -5.10
CA LYS A 44 6.38 4.29 -4.17
C LYS A 44 7.30 5.38 -3.59
N ASP A 45 7.52 6.46 -4.33
CA ASP A 45 8.45 7.56 -3.95
C ASP A 45 7.72 8.79 -3.39
N TRP A 46 6.40 8.68 -3.14
CA TRP A 46 5.61 9.79 -2.63
C TRP A 46 6.15 10.32 -1.29
N ALA A 47 6.30 11.65 -1.17
CA ALA A 47 6.80 12.32 0.04
C ALA A 47 8.17 11.81 0.53
N ASN A 48 9.11 11.58 -0.39
CA ASN A 48 10.45 11.07 -0.09
C ASN A 48 10.43 9.79 0.77
N PHE A 49 9.71 8.79 0.29
CA PHE A 49 9.55 7.51 1.00
C PHE A 49 10.88 6.77 1.22
N ASP A 50 11.96 7.21 0.56
CA ASP A 50 13.30 6.68 0.76
C ASP A 50 13.80 6.81 2.19
N ILE A 51 13.49 7.92 2.88
CA ILE A 51 13.85 8.11 4.29
C ILE A 51 13.26 6.98 5.15
N ILE A 52 11.99 6.63 4.90
CA ILE A 52 11.32 5.54 5.61
C ILE A 52 12.00 4.20 5.30
N ALA A 53 12.27 3.93 4.02
CA ALA A 53 12.91 2.70 3.57
C ALA A 53 14.33 2.54 4.17
N GLU A 54 15.12 3.61 4.21
CA GLU A 54 16.45 3.61 4.82
C GLU A 54 16.41 3.36 6.35
N ARG A 55 15.37 3.86 7.05
CA ARG A 55 15.16 3.59 8.48
C ARG A 55 14.89 2.12 8.73
N PHE A 56 14.04 1.48 7.93
CA PHE A 56 13.80 0.03 8.01
C PHE A 56 15.07 -0.76 7.71
N ALA A 57 15.80 -0.42 6.65
CA ALA A 57 17.07 -1.07 6.31
C ALA A 57 18.11 -0.91 7.43
N THR A 58 18.16 0.26 8.07
CA THR A 58 19.05 0.54 9.21
C THR A 58 18.65 -0.29 10.42
N ALA A 59 17.36 -0.53 10.62
CA ALA A 59 16.82 -1.36 11.70
C ALA A 59 16.98 -2.87 11.46
N GLY A 60 17.54 -3.30 10.31
CA GLY A 60 17.84 -4.69 10.02
C GLY A 60 16.81 -5.42 9.17
N PHE A 61 15.96 -4.70 8.45
CA PHE A 61 15.01 -5.26 7.49
C PHE A 61 15.50 -5.14 6.04
N VAL A 62 14.99 -5.99 5.17
CA VAL A 62 14.89 -5.70 3.74
C VAL A 62 13.58 -4.96 3.53
N PHE A 63 13.64 -3.74 3.00
CA PHE A 63 12.44 -2.95 2.71
C PHE A 63 12.21 -2.86 1.21
N ILE A 64 11.00 -3.21 0.78
CA ILE A 64 10.60 -3.23 -0.63
C ILE A 64 9.40 -2.29 -0.78
N LYS A 65 9.51 -1.34 -1.71
CA LYS A 65 8.42 -0.47 -2.14
C LYS A 65 8.27 -0.55 -3.66
N PHE A 66 7.06 -0.51 -4.15
CA PHE A 66 6.77 -0.69 -5.57
C PHE A 66 5.59 0.18 -6.01
N ASN A 67 5.50 0.41 -7.31
CA ASN A 67 4.31 0.99 -7.94
C ASN A 67 3.42 -0.15 -8.44
N PHE A 68 2.14 -0.15 -8.07
CA PHE A 68 1.16 -1.06 -8.67
C PHE A 68 1.12 -0.87 -10.19
N SER A 69 0.94 -1.94 -10.92
CA SER A 69 1.00 -1.96 -12.39
C SER A 69 0.05 -0.95 -13.07
N HIS A 70 -1.07 -0.66 -12.43
CA HIS A 70 -2.11 0.25 -12.93
C HIS A 70 -2.26 1.52 -12.09
N ASN A 71 -1.22 1.93 -11.34
CA ASN A 71 -1.31 3.17 -10.56
C ASN A 71 -1.20 4.46 -11.40
N GLY A 72 -0.93 4.33 -12.70
CA GLY A 72 -0.80 5.45 -13.64
C GLY A 72 0.62 5.97 -13.83
N THR A 73 1.62 5.43 -13.12
CA THR A 73 3.04 5.72 -13.37
C THR A 73 3.63 4.70 -14.34
N THR A 74 4.80 4.99 -14.88
CA THR A 74 5.62 4.03 -15.64
C THR A 74 7.01 3.88 -15.03
N PRO A 75 7.77 2.83 -15.35
CA PRO A 75 9.15 2.71 -14.88
C PRO A 75 10.05 3.89 -15.23
N GLU A 76 9.80 4.53 -16.38
CA GLU A 76 10.54 5.71 -16.86
C GLU A 76 10.09 7.00 -16.16
N GLN A 77 8.86 7.03 -15.66
CA GLN A 77 8.28 8.17 -14.96
C GLN A 77 7.58 7.70 -13.65
N PRO A 78 8.36 7.23 -12.66
CA PRO A 78 7.85 6.55 -11.48
C PRO A 78 7.09 7.45 -10.49
N GLU A 79 7.17 8.77 -10.65
CA GLU A 79 6.55 9.78 -9.79
C GLU A 79 5.49 10.64 -10.52
N THR A 80 5.22 10.33 -11.80
CA THR A 80 4.30 11.09 -12.64
C THR A 80 3.20 10.16 -13.17
N PHE A 81 1.95 10.60 -13.07
CA PHE A 81 0.82 9.86 -13.67
C PHE A 81 0.78 10.10 -15.19
N SER A 82 1.61 9.38 -15.92
CA SER A 82 1.77 9.49 -17.37
C SER A 82 0.92 8.47 -18.16
N ASP A 83 0.50 7.39 -17.51
CA ASP A 83 -0.37 6.35 -18.07
C ASP A 83 -1.77 6.42 -17.46
N LEU A 84 -2.54 7.41 -17.91
CA LEU A 84 -3.90 7.64 -17.40
C LEU A 84 -4.88 6.53 -17.80
N GLU A 85 -4.61 5.81 -18.90
CA GLU A 85 -5.42 4.66 -19.30
C GLU A 85 -5.28 3.51 -18.30
N ALA A 86 -4.05 3.20 -17.89
CA ALA A 86 -3.82 2.23 -16.83
C ALA A 86 -4.46 2.68 -15.51
N PHE A 87 -4.31 3.96 -15.14
CA PHE A 87 -4.95 4.49 -13.94
C PHE A 87 -6.46 4.30 -13.94
N GLY A 88 -7.12 4.59 -15.08
CA GLY A 88 -8.57 4.42 -15.24
C GLY A 88 -9.03 2.96 -15.17
N ASN A 89 -8.18 2.05 -15.59
CA ASN A 89 -8.44 0.60 -15.58
C ASN A 89 -7.97 -0.10 -14.29
N ASN A 90 -7.44 0.65 -13.32
CA ASN A 90 -7.06 0.09 -12.02
C ASN A 90 -8.28 -0.39 -11.23
N ASN A 91 -8.14 -1.47 -10.48
CA ASN A 91 -9.14 -1.98 -9.56
C ASN A 91 -8.51 -2.80 -8.42
N TYR A 92 -9.34 -3.24 -7.47
CA TYR A 92 -8.86 -3.95 -6.29
C TYR A 92 -8.28 -5.33 -6.62
N THR A 93 -8.87 -6.04 -7.58
CA THR A 93 -8.41 -7.37 -8.00
C THR A 93 -7.03 -7.29 -8.63
N ILE A 94 -6.81 -6.32 -9.53
CA ILE A 94 -5.49 -6.06 -10.12
C ILE A 94 -4.44 -5.79 -9.02
N GLN A 95 -4.76 -4.95 -8.04
CA GLN A 95 -3.81 -4.63 -6.95
C GLN A 95 -3.51 -5.84 -6.06
N LEU A 96 -4.49 -6.71 -5.82
CA LEU A 96 -4.28 -7.96 -5.09
C LEU A 96 -3.37 -8.92 -5.86
N GLU A 97 -3.51 -9.01 -7.19
CA GLU A 97 -2.63 -9.81 -8.02
C GLU A 97 -1.22 -9.22 -8.07
N ASP A 98 -1.08 -7.91 -8.26
CA ASP A 98 0.21 -7.22 -8.25
C ASP A 98 0.99 -7.46 -6.95
N LEU A 99 0.31 -7.33 -5.80
CA LEU A 99 0.95 -7.60 -4.51
C LEU A 99 1.35 -9.08 -4.40
N GLY A 100 0.55 -10.00 -4.95
CA GLY A 100 0.91 -11.41 -5.06
C GLY A 100 2.18 -11.62 -5.90
N HIS A 101 2.30 -10.97 -7.05
CA HIS A 101 3.49 -11.04 -7.90
C HIS A 101 4.76 -10.50 -7.20
N ILE A 102 4.63 -9.44 -6.38
CA ILE A 102 5.76 -8.95 -5.56
C ILE A 102 6.16 -10.00 -4.52
N ILE A 103 5.22 -10.64 -3.83
CA ILE A 103 5.50 -11.70 -2.84
C ILE A 103 6.15 -12.90 -3.55
N ASP A 104 5.65 -13.29 -4.72
CA ASP A 104 6.22 -14.38 -5.53
C ASP A 104 7.65 -14.06 -5.96
N TRP A 105 7.92 -12.82 -6.40
CA TRP A 105 9.27 -12.37 -6.72
C TRP A 105 10.20 -12.42 -5.50
N VAL A 106 9.74 -11.97 -4.34
CA VAL A 106 10.51 -12.05 -3.07
C VAL A 106 10.89 -13.50 -2.74
N CYS A 107 9.99 -14.44 -2.98
CA CYS A 107 10.20 -15.86 -2.67
C CYS A 107 10.89 -16.65 -3.80
N SER A 108 11.07 -16.05 -4.99
CA SER A 108 11.64 -16.75 -6.15
C SER A 108 13.13 -17.05 -5.95
N SER A 109 13.55 -18.27 -6.34
CA SER A 109 14.97 -18.64 -6.41
C SER A 109 15.77 -17.79 -7.40
N ASP A 110 15.09 -17.19 -8.40
CA ASP A 110 15.71 -16.35 -9.42
C ASP A 110 15.87 -14.89 -8.98
N ASN A 111 15.38 -14.55 -7.77
CA ASN A 111 15.56 -13.21 -7.20
C ASN A 111 17.04 -12.99 -6.86
N PRO A 112 17.71 -11.99 -7.44
CA PRO A 112 19.14 -11.75 -7.20
C PRO A 112 19.48 -11.33 -5.76
N TYR A 113 18.45 -11.06 -4.94
CA TYR A 113 18.60 -10.66 -3.53
C TYR A 113 18.30 -11.79 -2.54
N GLN A 114 18.14 -13.04 -3.00
CA GLN A 114 17.88 -14.20 -2.12
C GLN A 114 18.92 -14.36 -1.00
N PHE A 115 20.16 -13.94 -1.24
CA PHE A 115 21.24 -14.03 -0.26
C PHE A 115 21.01 -13.19 1.02
N ILE A 116 20.11 -12.19 0.98
CA ILE A 116 19.79 -11.33 2.13
C ILE A 116 18.33 -11.43 2.60
N ILE A 117 17.47 -12.11 1.85
CA ILE A 117 16.03 -12.22 2.11
C ILE A 117 15.77 -13.44 3.00
N ASP A 118 15.09 -13.21 4.13
CA ASP A 118 14.48 -14.27 4.93
C ASP A 118 13.01 -14.43 4.49
N THR A 119 12.75 -15.41 3.63
CA THR A 119 11.42 -15.69 3.08
C THR A 119 10.43 -16.23 4.11
N GLU A 120 10.89 -16.66 5.29
CA GLU A 120 10.03 -17.13 6.37
C GLU A 120 9.48 -15.97 7.22
N ASN A 121 9.99 -14.74 7.02
CA ASN A 121 9.61 -13.56 7.79
C ASN A 121 9.23 -12.38 6.88
N ILE A 122 8.11 -12.52 6.14
CA ILE A 122 7.57 -11.48 5.27
C ILE A 122 6.45 -10.73 6.01
N SER A 123 6.56 -9.40 6.05
CA SER A 123 5.57 -8.49 6.62
C SER A 123 4.99 -7.58 5.54
N LEU A 124 3.68 -7.33 5.57
CA LEU A 124 3.04 -6.32 4.74
C LEU A 124 2.81 -5.04 5.53
N ILE A 125 3.09 -3.91 4.90
CA ILE A 125 2.77 -2.56 5.39
C ILE A 125 1.92 -1.89 4.33
N GLY A 126 0.66 -1.56 4.62
CA GLY A 126 -0.22 -0.93 3.64
C GLY A 126 -0.76 0.41 4.11
N HIS A 127 -0.72 1.42 3.23
CA HIS A 127 -1.26 2.74 3.50
C HIS A 127 -2.61 2.92 2.79
N SER A 128 -3.62 3.44 3.51
CA SER A 128 -4.91 3.82 2.92
C SER A 128 -5.58 2.65 2.18
N MET A 129 -5.86 2.77 0.89
CA MET A 129 -6.35 1.68 0.02
C MET A 129 -5.38 0.49 0.01
N GLY A 130 -4.06 0.75 -0.03
CA GLY A 130 -3.04 -0.29 0.08
C GLY A 130 -3.09 -1.05 1.41
N GLY A 131 -3.61 -0.41 2.49
CA GLY A 131 -3.90 -1.08 3.76
C GLY A 131 -5.00 -2.12 3.63
N GLY A 132 -6.11 -1.78 2.96
CA GLY A 132 -7.18 -2.72 2.65
C GLY A 132 -6.71 -3.90 1.79
N ILE A 133 -5.92 -3.61 0.75
CA ILE A 133 -5.28 -4.64 -0.11
C ILE A 133 -4.38 -5.54 0.73
N SER A 134 -3.54 -4.98 1.61
CA SER A 134 -2.63 -5.75 2.48
C SER A 134 -3.40 -6.64 3.48
N ILE A 135 -4.53 -6.18 4.01
CA ILE A 135 -5.40 -6.98 4.88
C ILE A 135 -5.91 -8.22 4.12
N ILE A 136 -6.48 -8.02 2.94
CA ILE A 136 -7.03 -9.13 2.14
C ILE A 136 -5.92 -10.09 1.73
N LYS A 137 -4.79 -9.56 1.25
CA LYS A 137 -3.65 -10.40 0.85
C LYS A 137 -3.08 -11.20 2.03
N THR A 138 -3.00 -10.63 3.24
CA THR A 138 -2.55 -11.36 4.43
C THR A 138 -3.49 -12.52 4.79
N ALA A 139 -4.79 -12.36 4.58
CA ALA A 139 -5.76 -13.44 4.79
C ALA A 139 -5.67 -14.55 3.73
N GLU A 140 -5.20 -14.22 2.51
CA GLU A 140 -5.10 -15.15 1.38
C GLU A 140 -3.74 -15.88 1.29
N ASP A 141 -2.66 -15.28 1.81
CA ASP A 141 -1.28 -15.75 1.59
C ASP A 141 -0.58 -16.09 2.89
N SER A 142 -0.39 -17.38 3.16
CA SER A 142 0.21 -17.92 4.39
C SER A 142 1.70 -17.58 4.57
N ARG A 143 2.37 -17.08 3.53
CA ARG A 143 3.76 -16.61 3.61
C ARG A 143 3.90 -15.34 4.44
N ILE A 144 2.82 -14.57 4.58
CA ILE A 144 2.83 -13.33 5.37
C ILE A 144 2.78 -13.68 6.86
N LYS A 145 3.70 -13.09 7.64
CA LYS A 145 3.87 -13.34 9.07
C LYS A 145 3.44 -12.19 9.96
N ASN A 146 3.39 -10.96 9.42
CA ASN A 146 2.90 -9.79 10.14
C ASN A 146 2.17 -8.84 9.19
N LEU A 147 1.19 -8.12 9.71
CA LEU A 147 0.47 -7.09 9.00
C LEU A 147 0.54 -5.76 9.76
N VAL A 148 0.88 -4.70 9.04
CA VAL A 148 0.80 -3.33 9.55
C VAL A 148 -0.08 -2.50 8.61
N THR A 149 -1.01 -1.75 9.16
CA THR A 149 -1.81 -0.81 8.39
C THR A 149 -1.55 0.62 8.83
N TRP A 150 -1.37 1.52 7.86
CA TRP A 150 -1.21 2.96 8.07
C TRP A 150 -2.41 3.69 7.46
N ALA A 151 -3.25 4.31 8.28
CA ALA A 151 -4.45 5.04 7.85
C ALA A 151 -5.34 4.24 6.86
N SER A 152 -5.53 2.93 7.14
CA SER A 152 -6.20 1.99 6.23
C SER A 152 -7.70 2.23 6.13
N ILE A 153 -8.25 1.98 4.94
CA ILE A 153 -9.69 1.79 4.75
C ILE A 153 -10.17 0.51 5.44
N SER A 154 -11.45 0.49 5.81
CA SER A 154 -12.15 -0.70 6.32
C SER A 154 -13.16 -1.28 5.33
N GLU A 155 -13.34 -0.64 4.16
CA GLU A 155 -14.19 -1.11 3.05
C GLU A 155 -13.52 -0.81 1.70
N CYS A 156 -13.65 -1.72 0.74
CA CYS A 156 -13.13 -1.56 -0.63
C CYS A 156 -14.03 -0.65 -1.49
N LYS A 157 -14.25 0.58 -1.06
CA LYS A 157 -15.15 1.55 -1.73
C LYS A 157 -14.47 2.88 -2.09
N THR A 158 -13.16 2.91 -2.19
CA THR A 158 -12.43 4.11 -2.62
C THR A 158 -12.47 4.22 -4.15
N PRO A 159 -12.82 5.39 -4.74
CA PRO A 159 -13.20 6.64 -4.07
C PRO A 159 -14.72 6.84 -3.94
N TRP A 160 -15.57 5.89 -4.38
CA TRP A 160 -17.01 6.08 -4.56
C TRP A 160 -17.87 5.87 -3.30
N GLY A 161 -17.30 5.42 -2.19
CA GLY A 161 -18.05 4.97 -1.02
C GLY A 161 -19.03 6.00 -0.43
N ASN A 162 -18.77 7.29 -0.65
CA ASN A 162 -19.63 8.39 -0.20
C ASN A 162 -20.24 9.18 -1.35
N TRP A 163 -20.25 8.64 -2.58
CA TRP A 163 -20.87 9.33 -3.70
C TRP A 163 -22.39 9.22 -3.65
N PRO A 164 -23.13 10.29 -3.96
CA PRO A 164 -24.59 10.24 -4.04
C PRO A 164 -25.04 9.36 -5.22
N ASP A 165 -26.24 8.82 -5.13
CA ASP A 165 -26.82 7.92 -6.14
C ASP A 165 -26.82 8.53 -7.55
N GLU A 166 -27.07 9.84 -7.66
CA GLU A 166 -27.04 10.56 -8.93
C GLU A 166 -25.67 10.45 -9.59
N LYS A 167 -24.58 10.67 -8.84
CA LYS A 167 -23.22 10.53 -9.35
C LYS A 167 -22.89 9.09 -9.72
N MET A 168 -23.33 8.12 -8.94
CA MET A 168 -23.16 6.68 -9.25
C MET A 168 -23.89 6.30 -10.53
N ASN A 169 -25.11 6.81 -10.75
CA ASN A 169 -25.89 6.58 -11.96
C ASN A 169 -25.23 7.23 -13.18
N GLU A 170 -24.70 8.45 -13.04
CA GLU A 170 -23.98 9.12 -14.10
C GLU A 170 -22.71 8.37 -14.47
N TRP A 171 -21.91 7.93 -13.49
CA TRP A 171 -20.73 7.11 -13.71
C TRP A 171 -21.05 5.81 -14.45
N ARG A 172 -22.16 5.15 -14.07
CA ARG A 172 -22.66 3.97 -14.77
C ARG A 172 -23.03 4.26 -16.21
N ARG A 173 -23.68 5.42 -16.46
CA ARG A 173 -24.17 5.82 -17.79
C ARG A 173 -23.03 6.22 -18.73
N THR A 174 -22.05 6.96 -18.25
CA THR A 174 -20.91 7.46 -19.04
C THR A 174 -19.78 6.44 -19.18
N GLY A 175 -19.69 5.49 -18.24
CA GLY A 175 -18.58 4.54 -18.15
C GLY A 175 -17.32 5.13 -17.53
N VAL A 176 -17.23 6.44 -17.35
CA VAL A 176 -16.07 7.13 -16.76
C VAL A 176 -16.50 8.32 -15.93
N GLU A 177 -15.86 8.49 -14.80
CA GLU A 177 -15.89 9.68 -13.96
C GLU A 177 -14.47 10.24 -13.87
N TYR A 178 -14.33 11.52 -13.55
CA TYR A 178 -13.03 12.15 -13.40
C TYR A 178 -12.87 12.73 -12.02
N TYR A 179 -11.70 12.50 -11.46
CA TYR A 179 -11.26 13.11 -10.24
C TYR A 179 -10.09 14.05 -10.54
N ILE A 180 -10.08 15.23 -9.94
CA ILE A 180 -9.00 16.19 -10.14
C ILE A 180 -7.90 15.91 -9.10
N ASN A 181 -6.69 15.57 -9.58
CA ASN A 181 -5.53 15.46 -8.72
C ASN A 181 -5.15 16.86 -8.21
N GLY A 182 -5.34 17.10 -6.90
CA GLY A 182 -5.12 18.42 -6.29
C GLY A 182 -3.67 18.93 -6.37
N ARG A 183 -2.69 18.05 -6.66
CA ARG A 183 -1.27 18.41 -6.81
C ARG A 183 -0.92 18.81 -8.25
N THR A 184 -1.43 18.11 -9.23
CA THR A 184 -1.04 18.26 -10.64
C THR A 184 -2.11 18.91 -11.50
N ASN A 185 -3.32 19.09 -10.99
CA ASN A 185 -4.53 19.48 -11.71
C ASN A 185 -4.90 18.54 -12.88
N GLN A 186 -4.34 17.32 -12.92
CA GLN A 186 -4.72 16.32 -13.91
C GLN A 186 -6.14 15.82 -13.67
N HIS A 187 -6.89 15.63 -14.74
CA HIS A 187 -8.15 14.93 -14.72
C HIS A 187 -7.88 13.42 -14.77
N MET A 188 -7.97 12.77 -13.63
CA MET A 188 -7.68 11.35 -13.45
C MET A 188 -8.94 10.54 -13.77
N PRO A 189 -8.95 9.69 -14.81
CA PRO A 189 -10.13 8.91 -15.17
C PRO A 189 -10.36 7.79 -14.15
N LEU A 190 -11.63 7.53 -13.89
CA LEU A 190 -12.09 6.40 -13.08
C LEU A 190 -13.12 5.65 -13.94
N HIS A 191 -12.71 4.55 -14.57
CA HIS A 191 -13.61 3.76 -15.39
C HIS A 191 -14.57 2.98 -14.49
N TYR A 192 -15.84 2.82 -14.93
CA TYR A 192 -16.88 2.16 -14.16
C TYR A 192 -16.57 0.69 -13.87
N GLN A 193 -15.61 0.08 -14.59
CA GLN A 193 -15.10 -1.27 -14.32
C GLN A 193 -14.59 -1.42 -12.88
N LEU A 194 -14.08 -0.36 -12.24
CA LEU A 194 -13.66 -0.38 -10.84
C LEU A 194 -14.82 -0.79 -9.91
N TYR A 195 -16.03 -0.26 -10.15
CA TYR A 195 -17.22 -0.65 -9.40
C TYR A 195 -17.74 -2.04 -9.81
N GLN A 196 -17.64 -2.38 -11.10
CA GLN A 196 -18.02 -3.71 -11.60
C GLN A 196 -17.13 -4.81 -11.01
N ASP A 197 -15.82 -4.58 -10.95
CA ASP A 197 -14.85 -5.48 -10.29
C ASP A 197 -15.22 -5.69 -8.82
N TYR A 198 -15.46 -4.60 -8.08
CA TYR A 198 -15.90 -4.68 -6.69
C TYR A 198 -17.17 -5.53 -6.54
N ARG A 199 -18.19 -5.30 -7.38
CA ARG A 199 -19.46 -6.04 -7.32
C ARG A 199 -19.30 -7.52 -7.67
N LEU A 200 -18.42 -7.83 -8.63
CA LEU A 200 -18.14 -9.19 -9.06
C LEU A 200 -17.38 -9.98 -7.98
N HIS A 201 -16.51 -9.30 -7.25
CA HIS A 201 -15.61 -9.90 -6.25
C HIS A 201 -15.94 -9.46 -4.81
N GLU A 202 -17.18 -9.06 -4.53
CA GLU A 202 -17.60 -8.48 -3.25
C GLU A 202 -17.28 -9.38 -2.04
N GLU A 203 -17.39 -10.69 -2.20
CA GLU A 203 -17.03 -11.67 -1.15
C GLU A 203 -15.52 -11.63 -0.84
N ARG A 204 -14.67 -11.66 -1.88
CA ARG A 204 -13.22 -11.59 -1.75
C ARG A 204 -12.76 -10.24 -1.20
N LEU A 205 -13.41 -9.16 -1.64
CA LEU A 205 -13.09 -7.77 -1.27
C LEU A 205 -13.71 -7.34 0.06
N ASN A 206 -14.14 -8.30 0.89
CA ASN A 206 -14.71 -8.05 2.21
C ASN A 206 -13.60 -7.94 3.27
N ILE A 207 -13.13 -6.71 3.53
CA ILE A 207 -12.07 -6.42 4.51
C ILE A 207 -12.44 -6.92 5.91
N ARG A 208 -13.73 -6.81 6.31
CA ARG A 208 -14.19 -7.31 7.61
C ARG A 208 -13.96 -8.82 7.73
N HIS A 209 -14.33 -9.57 6.71
CA HIS A 209 -14.15 -11.02 6.69
C HIS A 209 -12.64 -11.34 6.72
N ALA A 210 -11.87 -10.69 5.86
CA ALA A 210 -10.43 -10.91 5.75
C ALA A 210 -9.71 -10.66 7.08
N ILE A 211 -9.88 -9.48 7.70
CA ILE A 211 -9.16 -9.15 8.93
C ILE A 211 -9.58 -10.05 10.11
N SER A 212 -10.85 -10.48 10.16
CA SER A 212 -11.33 -11.40 11.20
C SER A 212 -10.73 -12.80 11.09
N SER A 213 -10.26 -13.21 9.90
CA SER A 213 -9.65 -14.52 9.66
C SER A 213 -8.13 -14.56 9.89
N ILE A 214 -7.46 -13.39 9.94
CA ILE A 214 -6.01 -13.29 10.12
C ILE A 214 -5.59 -13.84 11.49
N GLN A 215 -4.59 -14.73 11.48
CA GLN A 215 -4.01 -15.34 12.68
C GLN A 215 -2.62 -14.79 13.03
N VAL A 216 -2.01 -14.03 12.12
CA VAL A 216 -0.70 -13.41 12.36
C VAL A 216 -0.84 -12.09 13.14
N PRO A 217 0.22 -11.62 13.80
CA PRO A 217 0.20 -10.34 14.50
C PRO A 217 -0.20 -9.18 13.57
N VAL A 218 -1.07 -8.28 14.09
CA VAL A 218 -1.57 -7.10 13.36
C VAL A 218 -1.32 -5.83 14.17
N LEU A 219 -0.77 -4.80 13.52
CA LEU A 219 -0.65 -3.43 14.04
C LEU A 219 -1.48 -2.47 13.18
N ILE A 220 -2.38 -1.73 13.80
CA ILE A 220 -3.21 -0.73 13.16
C ILE A 220 -2.73 0.66 13.60
N CYS A 221 -2.05 1.40 12.70
CA CYS A 221 -1.67 2.80 12.92
C CYS A 221 -2.66 3.72 12.21
N HIS A 222 -3.16 4.75 12.89
CA HIS A 222 -4.09 5.70 12.30
C HIS A 222 -3.91 7.10 12.88
N SER A 223 -4.57 8.06 12.25
CA SER A 223 -4.55 9.47 12.62
C SER A 223 -5.95 9.93 13.02
N ASN A 224 -6.08 10.63 14.15
CA ASN A 224 -7.38 11.06 14.67
C ASN A 224 -7.98 12.26 13.92
N LEU A 225 -7.16 12.99 13.13
CA LEU A 225 -7.57 14.12 12.29
C LEU A 225 -7.62 13.75 10.80
N ASP A 226 -7.62 12.46 10.48
CA ASP A 226 -7.70 11.98 9.10
C ASP A 226 -9.08 12.28 8.48
N ALA A 227 -9.09 13.23 7.55
CA ALA A 227 -10.30 13.62 6.82
C ALA A 227 -10.56 12.76 5.57
N ALA A 228 -9.55 12.06 5.05
CA ALA A 228 -9.69 11.22 3.86
C ALA A 228 -10.21 9.81 4.22
N VAL A 229 -9.66 9.21 5.27
CA VAL A 229 -10.11 7.94 5.84
C VAL A 229 -10.33 8.16 7.35
N PRO A 230 -11.53 8.52 7.79
CA PRO A 230 -11.79 8.83 9.19
C PRO A 230 -11.36 7.70 10.14
N VAL A 231 -10.86 8.07 11.33
CA VAL A 231 -10.31 7.14 12.34
C VAL A 231 -11.27 6.02 12.75
N ILE A 232 -12.56 6.19 12.49
CA ILE A 232 -13.57 5.13 12.74
C ILE A 232 -13.24 3.85 11.96
N ASN A 233 -12.54 3.95 10.80
CA ASN A 233 -12.06 2.79 10.06
C ASN A 233 -11.10 1.94 10.90
N ALA A 234 -10.16 2.57 11.61
CA ALA A 234 -9.24 1.86 12.52
C ALA A 234 -10.00 1.18 13.67
N TYR A 235 -11.00 1.84 14.23
CA TYR A 235 -11.83 1.24 15.28
C TYR A 235 -12.66 0.06 14.76
N HIS A 236 -13.15 0.10 13.51
CA HIS A 236 -13.79 -1.05 12.87
C HIS A 236 -12.82 -2.21 12.72
N LEU A 237 -11.62 -1.96 12.18
CA LEU A 237 -10.58 -2.99 12.02
C LEU A 237 -10.20 -3.62 13.37
N ALA A 238 -9.97 -2.81 14.42
CA ALA A 238 -9.63 -3.30 15.75
C ALA A 238 -10.78 -4.09 16.39
N LYS A 239 -12.04 -3.67 16.14
CA LYS A 239 -13.23 -4.41 16.61
C LYS A 239 -13.35 -5.79 15.95
N TRP A 240 -13.00 -5.90 14.66
CA TRP A 240 -13.07 -7.16 13.91
C TRP A 240 -11.85 -8.06 14.16
N GLN A 241 -10.72 -7.49 14.61
CA GLN A 241 -9.50 -8.20 15.02
C GLN A 241 -9.08 -7.78 16.43
N PRO A 242 -9.70 -8.34 17.48
CA PRO A 242 -9.45 -7.91 18.87
C PRO A 242 -8.01 -8.15 19.36
N ALA A 243 -7.26 -9.04 18.69
CA ALA A 243 -5.84 -9.29 18.99
C ALA A 243 -4.89 -8.23 18.39
N ALA A 244 -5.40 -7.36 17.49
CA ALA A 244 -4.60 -6.33 16.88
C ALA A 244 -4.15 -5.29 17.90
N LYS A 245 -2.89 -4.84 17.79
CA LYS A 245 -2.42 -3.65 18.49
C LYS A 245 -2.86 -2.41 17.72
N MET A 246 -3.28 -1.37 18.41
CA MET A 246 -3.68 -0.11 17.80
C MET A 246 -2.80 1.03 18.30
N PHE A 247 -2.38 1.90 17.38
CA PHE A 247 -1.59 3.09 17.65
C PHE A 247 -2.19 4.29 16.90
N VAL A 248 -2.64 5.31 17.62
CA VAL A 248 -3.28 6.51 17.06
C VAL A 248 -2.44 7.73 17.39
N VAL A 249 -2.19 8.57 16.38
CA VAL A 249 -1.46 9.83 16.50
C VAL A 249 -2.38 11.01 16.13
N GLU A 250 -2.03 12.21 16.60
CA GLU A 250 -2.69 13.44 16.18
C GLU A 250 -2.04 13.96 14.90
N SER A 251 -2.67 13.74 13.76
CA SER A 251 -2.16 14.14 12.44
C SER A 251 -3.25 13.97 11.36
N ASP A 252 -2.87 14.24 10.11
CA ASP A 252 -3.68 14.02 8.91
C ASP A 252 -3.50 12.59 8.32
N HIS A 253 -4.14 12.35 7.17
CA HIS A 253 -4.11 11.06 6.45
C HIS A 253 -2.71 10.54 6.11
N VAL A 254 -1.75 11.44 5.93
CA VAL A 254 -0.39 11.13 5.51
C VAL A 254 0.66 11.34 6.60
N PHE A 255 0.19 11.50 7.85
CA PHE A 255 1.02 11.69 9.04
C PHE A 255 1.93 12.92 8.95
N GLY A 256 1.37 14.04 8.44
CA GLY A 256 2.04 15.33 8.33
C GLY A 256 3.00 15.45 7.15
N ARG A 257 3.05 14.48 6.24
CA ARG A 257 3.90 14.56 5.04
C ARG A 257 3.17 15.31 3.92
N ILE A 258 3.95 15.91 3.04
CA ILE A 258 3.48 16.51 1.78
C ILE A 258 4.37 16.02 0.62
N HIS A 259 3.90 16.13 -0.59
CA HIS A 259 4.72 15.81 -1.77
C HIS A 259 4.81 17.04 -2.71
N PRO A 260 6.03 17.42 -3.17
CA PRO A 260 7.32 16.82 -2.84
C PRO A 260 7.77 17.11 -1.39
N TRP A 261 8.51 16.18 -0.80
CA TRP A 261 9.15 16.34 0.51
C TRP A 261 10.65 16.52 0.30
N THR A 262 11.19 17.69 0.64
CA THR A 262 12.59 18.08 0.36
C THR A 262 13.49 18.07 1.59
N TRP A 263 12.93 17.81 2.77
CA TRP A 263 13.69 17.71 4.02
C TRP A 263 14.27 16.30 4.20
N ASP A 264 15.36 16.21 4.98
CA ASP A 264 16.07 14.99 5.36
C ASP A 264 15.54 14.33 6.65
N TYR A 265 14.44 14.81 7.18
CA TYR A 265 13.75 14.31 8.38
C TYR A 265 12.29 13.97 8.06
N LEU A 266 11.64 13.24 8.96
CA LEU A 266 10.21 12.97 8.89
C LEU A 266 9.42 13.89 9.84
N PRO A 267 8.15 14.20 9.52
CA PRO A 267 7.25 14.81 10.50
C PRO A 267 7.12 13.95 11.75
N LYS A 268 6.92 14.58 12.91
CA LYS A 268 6.85 13.86 14.21
C LYS A 268 5.85 12.71 14.21
N ALA A 269 4.67 12.92 13.64
CA ALA A 269 3.65 11.87 13.57
C ALA A 269 4.10 10.68 12.72
N MET A 270 4.77 10.92 11.58
CA MET A 270 5.32 9.85 10.75
C MET A 270 6.47 9.11 11.44
N GLU A 271 7.36 9.87 12.13
CA GLU A 271 8.45 9.26 12.91
C GLU A 271 7.89 8.34 14.01
N ASP A 272 6.85 8.76 14.73
CA ASP A 272 6.21 7.96 15.78
C ASP A 272 5.56 6.68 15.21
N VAL A 273 4.86 6.78 14.09
CA VAL A 273 4.27 5.63 13.38
C VAL A 273 5.35 4.68 12.90
N LEU A 274 6.44 5.20 12.32
CA LEU A 274 7.58 4.42 11.86
C LEU A 274 8.27 3.66 13.00
N MET A 275 8.58 4.36 14.09
CA MET A 275 9.22 3.75 15.27
C MET A 275 8.34 2.66 15.91
N GLN A 276 7.03 2.92 16.00
CA GLN A 276 6.08 1.93 16.50
C GLN A 276 5.99 0.71 15.59
N THR A 277 6.05 0.92 14.26
CA THR A 277 6.05 -0.16 13.27
C THR A 277 7.31 -1.01 13.36
N ILE A 278 8.49 -0.39 13.39
CA ILE A 278 9.78 -1.10 13.53
C ILE A 278 9.79 -1.91 14.83
N LYS A 279 9.41 -1.30 15.95
CA LYS A 279 9.32 -1.98 17.25
C LYS A 279 8.36 -3.17 17.25
N PHE A 280 7.28 -3.09 16.48
CA PHE A 280 6.30 -4.18 16.39
C PHE A 280 6.84 -5.36 15.59
N LEU A 281 7.64 -5.09 14.54
CA LEU A 281 8.17 -6.09 13.62
C LEU A 281 9.51 -6.70 14.07
N SER A 282 10.23 -6.06 15.01
CA SER A 282 11.44 -6.56 15.66
C SER A 282 11.10 -7.52 16.80
#